data_e681ec89839f2e25116c5203b17f650e
#
_entry.id   e681ec89839f2e25116c5203b17f650e
#
_cell.length_a   1.000
_cell.length_b   1.000
_cell.length_c   1.000
_cell.angle_alpha   90.00
_cell.angle_beta   90.00
_cell.angle_gamma   90.00
#
_symmetry.space_group_name_H-M   'P 1'
#
loop_
_entity.id
_entity.type
_entity.pdbx_description
1 polymer ?
#
loop_
_entity_poly.entity_id
_entity_poly.type
_entity_poly.pdbx_seq_one_letter_code
_entity_poly.pdbx_strand_id
1 'polypeptide(L)'
;IAGFGMRSSLLFTMSRQYDELFHYSAQVTLADNALPEERAAVEDFLAGDSRVVNYIPCAASSATVVTPSYSTTAYVEVMASDEIGKVVDLFDYKSGDPITMGDEGVYIDQKLSELLKVSVGDTFFLDGDVRGDVTVAGIYEHYTGHFIYMTPGYYENVLHADGEPNAYLLNFTSDDIDTCNAIFEKLLDMSGVATTSRMRDTQD
;
A
#
# COMPACT_ATOMS: atom_id res chain seq x y z
N ILE A 1 21.23 29.84 -9.66
CA ILE A 1 19.79 30.14 -9.47
C ILE A 1 18.93 28.88 -9.71
N ALA A 2 19.37 27.91 -10.52
CA ALA A 2 18.61 26.69 -10.80
C ALA A 2 18.49 25.68 -9.60
N GLY A 3 19.41 25.70 -8.66
CA GLY A 3 19.44 24.77 -7.52
C GLY A 3 18.35 24.98 -6.47
N PHE A 4 17.84 26.21 -6.33
CA PHE A 4 16.80 26.53 -5.34
C PHE A 4 15.40 26.01 -5.75
N GLY A 5 15.10 26.04 -7.04
CA GLY A 5 13.82 25.57 -7.57
C GLY A 5 13.63 24.07 -7.49
N MET A 6 14.69 23.29 -7.76
CA MET A 6 14.65 21.82 -7.67
C MET A 6 14.46 21.34 -6.22
N ARG A 7 15.17 21.93 -5.27
CA ARG A 7 15.06 21.57 -3.85
C ARG A 7 13.68 21.89 -3.27
N SER A 8 13.11 23.03 -3.65
CA SER A 8 11.76 23.43 -3.25
C SER A 8 10.68 22.52 -3.84
N SER A 9 10.83 22.12 -5.10
CA SER A 9 9.91 21.21 -5.78
C SER A 9 9.94 19.79 -5.19
N LEU A 10 11.14 19.29 -4.88
CA LEU A 10 11.34 17.98 -4.25
C LEU A 10 10.74 17.92 -2.85
N LEU A 11 11.01 18.95 -2.02
CA LEU A 11 10.44 19.05 -0.67
C LEU A 11 8.90 19.16 -0.71
N PHE A 12 8.34 19.91 -1.66
CA PHE A 12 6.90 20.01 -1.84
C PHE A 12 6.28 18.66 -2.23
N THR A 13 6.91 17.94 -3.17
CA THR A 13 6.44 16.62 -3.61
C THR A 13 6.49 15.59 -2.47
N MET A 14 7.56 15.58 -1.69
CA MET A 14 7.69 14.69 -0.54
C MET A 14 6.68 15.03 0.56
N SER A 15 6.53 16.31 0.92
CA SER A 15 5.54 16.72 1.91
C SER A 15 4.12 16.30 1.50
N ARG A 16 3.74 16.56 0.25
CA ARG A 16 2.41 16.17 -0.24
C ARG A 16 2.18 14.66 -0.23
N GLN A 17 3.18 13.87 -0.63
CA GLN A 17 3.07 12.40 -0.61
C GLN A 17 2.83 11.86 0.79
N TYR A 18 3.57 12.35 1.78
CA TYR A 18 3.60 11.77 3.12
C TYR A 18 2.68 12.47 4.12
N ASP A 19 2.39 13.75 3.89
CA ASP A 19 1.51 14.51 4.78
C ASP A 19 0.05 14.50 4.30
N GLU A 20 -0.20 14.31 2.99
CA GLU A 20 -1.53 14.41 2.40
C GLU A 20 -2.07 13.08 1.85
N LEU A 21 -1.23 12.19 1.33
CA LEU A 21 -1.70 10.96 0.67
C LEU A 21 -1.55 9.71 1.53
N PHE A 22 -0.45 9.55 2.23
CA PHE A 22 -0.24 8.43 3.13
C PHE A 22 -0.47 8.83 4.58
N HIS A 23 -1.38 8.13 5.24
CA HIS A 23 -1.76 8.42 6.63
C HIS A 23 -1.29 7.36 7.63
N TYR A 24 -0.62 6.29 7.18
CA TYR A 24 -0.13 5.29 8.10
C TYR A 24 1.31 5.55 8.55
N SER A 25 1.57 5.21 9.81
CA SER A 25 2.84 5.44 10.48
C SER A 25 3.85 4.32 10.23
N ALA A 26 3.34 3.08 10.14
CA ALA A 26 4.16 1.89 10.07
C ALA A 26 3.46 0.70 9.40
N GLN A 27 4.27 -0.28 9.02
CA GLN A 27 3.81 -1.57 8.53
C GLN A 27 4.41 -2.70 9.37
N VAL A 28 3.59 -3.69 9.67
CA VAL A 28 4.00 -4.99 10.23
C VAL A 28 3.77 -6.04 9.16
N THR A 29 4.79 -6.83 8.84
CA THR A 29 4.67 -7.94 7.91
C THR A 29 4.74 -9.25 8.67
N LEU A 30 3.82 -10.14 8.40
CA LEU A 30 3.77 -11.48 8.97
C LEU A 30 4.76 -12.40 8.24
N ALA A 31 5.17 -13.47 8.94
CA ALA A 31 5.94 -14.52 8.30
C ALA A 31 5.04 -15.32 7.34
N ASP A 32 5.61 -15.80 6.22
CA ASP A 32 4.88 -16.55 5.19
C ASP A 32 4.16 -17.80 5.73
N ASN A 33 4.66 -18.34 6.83
CA ASN A 33 4.13 -19.53 7.49
C ASN A 33 3.45 -19.20 8.83
N ALA A 34 3.08 -17.94 9.07
CA ALA A 34 2.38 -17.54 10.29
C ALA A 34 1.06 -18.32 10.44
N LEU A 35 0.91 -18.96 11.59
CA LEU A 35 -0.27 -19.75 11.92
C LEU A 35 -1.47 -18.82 12.22
N PRO A 36 -2.72 -19.29 12.06
CA PRO A 36 -3.90 -18.50 12.40
C PRO A 36 -3.92 -17.95 13.83
N GLU A 37 -3.45 -18.76 14.79
CA GLU A 37 -3.33 -18.33 16.18
C GLU A 37 -2.25 -17.27 16.41
N GLU A 38 -1.18 -17.26 15.62
CA GLU A 38 -0.15 -16.23 15.68
C GLU A 38 -0.65 -14.91 15.10
N ARG A 39 -1.40 -14.97 13.99
CA ARG A 39 -2.09 -13.78 13.42
C ARG A 39 -3.08 -13.19 14.42
N ALA A 40 -3.92 -14.03 15.03
CA ALA A 40 -4.87 -13.60 16.04
C ALA A 40 -4.17 -12.94 17.25
N ALA A 41 -3.04 -13.47 17.68
CA ALA A 41 -2.26 -12.87 18.76
C ALA A 41 -1.70 -11.47 18.38
N VAL A 42 -1.26 -11.29 17.14
CA VAL A 42 -0.82 -9.97 16.62
C VAL A 42 -1.99 -9.00 16.60
N GLU A 43 -3.15 -9.41 16.10
CA GLU A 43 -4.36 -8.57 16.09
C GLU A 43 -4.83 -8.19 17.49
N ASP A 44 -4.84 -9.14 18.41
CA ASP A 44 -5.18 -8.90 19.82
C ASP A 44 -4.23 -7.89 20.47
N PHE A 45 -2.93 -8.00 20.17
CA PHE A 45 -1.94 -7.04 20.65
C PHE A 45 -2.19 -5.64 20.05
N LEU A 46 -2.40 -5.54 18.74
CA LEU A 46 -2.66 -4.27 18.05
C LEU A 46 -3.95 -3.61 18.56
N ALA A 47 -5.00 -4.39 18.76
CA ALA A 47 -6.27 -3.91 19.30
C ALA A 47 -6.18 -3.48 20.78
N GLY A 48 -5.30 -4.11 21.54
CA GLY A 48 -5.13 -3.87 22.98
C GLY A 48 -4.16 -2.75 23.34
N ASP A 49 -3.26 -2.33 22.45
CA ASP A 49 -2.28 -1.27 22.73
C ASP A 49 -2.87 0.10 22.45
N SER A 50 -3.08 0.90 23.49
CA SER A 50 -3.70 2.24 23.38
C SER A 50 -2.93 3.25 22.53
N ARG A 51 -1.70 2.93 22.13
CA ARG A 51 -0.88 3.75 21.22
C ARG A 51 -1.21 3.47 19.76
N VAL A 52 -1.84 2.34 19.44
CA VAL A 52 -2.32 2.00 18.10
C VAL A 52 -3.72 2.60 17.92
N VAL A 53 -3.86 3.53 16.99
CA VAL A 53 -5.14 4.19 16.66
C VAL A 53 -6.01 3.27 15.82
N ASN A 54 -5.41 2.69 14.78
CA ASN A 54 -6.02 1.66 13.96
C ASN A 54 -4.93 0.78 13.32
N TYR A 55 -5.35 -0.39 12.84
CA TYR A 55 -4.56 -1.29 12.03
C TYR A 55 -5.42 -1.84 10.89
N ILE A 56 -4.90 -1.79 9.68
CA ILE A 56 -5.61 -2.17 8.48
C ILE A 56 -4.95 -3.42 7.90
N PRO A 57 -5.67 -4.55 7.83
CA PRO A 57 -5.17 -5.75 7.19
C PRO A 57 -4.97 -5.53 5.68
N CYS A 58 -3.83 -5.97 5.18
CA CYS A 58 -3.43 -5.84 3.79
C CYS A 58 -2.79 -7.13 3.30
N ALA A 59 -3.19 -7.63 2.13
CA ALA A 59 -2.38 -8.61 1.42
C ALA A 59 -1.41 -7.85 0.52
N ALA A 60 -0.16 -7.77 0.97
CA ALA A 60 0.91 -7.01 0.31
C ALA A 60 1.86 -7.95 -0.43
N SER A 61 2.13 -7.64 -1.69
CA SER A 61 3.08 -8.35 -2.52
C SER A 61 3.76 -7.42 -3.53
N SER A 62 4.64 -7.97 -4.36
CA SER A 62 5.21 -7.26 -5.50
C SER A 62 4.98 -8.06 -6.78
N ALA A 63 4.74 -7.38 -7.88
CA ALA A 63 4.59 -8.01 -9.18
C ALA A 63 5.34 -7.23 -10.26
N THR A 64 5.77 -7.94 -11.30
CA THR A 64 6.19 -7.31 -12.54
C THR A 64 4.96 -6.99 -13.36
N VAL A 65 4.83 -5.75 -13.75
CA VAL A 65 3.75 -5.26 -14.61
C VAL A 65 4.25 -5.26 -16.04
N VAL A 66 3.54 -5.90 -16.92
CA VAL A 66 4.00 -6.16 -18.29
C VAL A 66 3.02 -5.66 -19.34
N THR A 67 3.53 -4.91 -20.31
CA THR A 67 2.88 -4.62 -21.57
C THR A 67 3.80 -5.04 -22.73
N PRO A 68 3.34 -5.10 -23.98
CA PRO A 68 4.20 -5.44 -25.11
C PRO A 68 5.45 -4.56 -25.29
N SER A 69 5.43 -3.35 -24.72
CA SER A 69 6.50 -2.35 -24.91
C SER A 69 7.30 -2.02 -23.65
N TYR A 70 6.83 -2.44 -22.46
CA TYR A 70 7.45 -2.04 -21.20
C TYR A 70 7.14 -3.02 -20.08
N SER A 71 8.06 -3.14 -19.12
CA SER A 71 7.83 -3.85 -17.86
C SER A 71 8.51 -3.12 -16.71
N THR A 72 7.90 -3.14 -15.55
CA THR A 72 8.42 -2.58 -14.30
C THR A 72 7.89 -3.37 -13.11
N THR A 73 8.53 -3.21 -11.95
CA THR A 73 8.01 -3.77 -10.70
C THR A 73 7.07 -2.75 -10.03
N ALA A 74 5.96 -3.24 -9.52
CA ALA A 74 5.03 -2.48 -8.70
C ALA A 74 4.68 -3.25 -7.41
N TYR A 75 4.36 -2.51 -6.36
CA TYR A 75 3.79 -3.07 -5.14
C TYR A 75 2.29 -3.27 -5.34
N VAL A 76 1.80 -4.43 -4.94
CA VAL A 76 0.37 -4.78 -5.01
C VAL A 76 -0.16 -4.84 -3.60
N GLU A 77 -1.18 -4.05 -3.32
CA GLU A 77 -1.81 -3.96 -2.01
C GLU A 77 -3.32 -4.23 -2.13
N VAL A 78 -3.75 -5.30 -1.48
CA VAL A 78 -5.15 -5.73 -1.46
C VAL A 78 -5.75 -5.39 -0.11
N MET A 79 -6.75 -4.52 -0.10
CA MET A 79 -7.43 -4.11 1.12
C MET A 79 -8.88 -3.69 0.85
N ALA A 80 -9.71 -3.75 1.89
CA ALA A 80 -11.12 -3.42 1.77
C ALA A 80 -11.33 -1.93 1.40
N SER A 81 -12.32 -1.68 0.56
CA SER A 81 -12.65 -0.34 0.05
C SER A 81 -12.98 0.69 1.12
N ASP A 82 -13.56 0.26 2.23
CA ASP A 82 -13.91 1.11 3.37
C ASP A 82 -12.75 1.30 4.37
N GLU A 83 -11.66 0.55 4.21
CA GLU A 83 -10.47 0.62 5.05
C GLU A 83 -9.37 1.48 4.45
N ILE A 84 -9.23 1.50 3.11
CA ILE A 84 -8.10 2.17 2.44
C ILE A 84 -8.00 3.66 2.82
N GLY A 85 -9.12 4.38 2.92
CA GLY A 85 -9.14 5.79 3.30
C GLY A 85 -8.63 6.10 4.71
N LYS A 86 -8.38 5.08 5.54
CA LYS A 86 -7.74 5.25 6.86
C LYS A 86 -6.21 5.31 6.76
N VAL A 87 -5.64 4.88 5.64
CA VAL A 87 -4.20 4.74 5.43
C VAL A 87 -3.69 5.44 4.18
N VAL A 88 -4.52 5.53 3.14
CA VAL A 88 -4.16 6.18 1.86
C VAL A 88 -5.38 6.90 1.30
N ASP A 89 -5.21 8.16 0.93
CA ASP A 89 -6.21 8.89 0.15
C ASP A 89 -5.90 8.76 -1.35
N LEU A 90 -6.87 8.26 -2.10
CA LEU A 90 -6.79 8.17 -3.54
C LEU A 90 -7.56 9.32 -4.20
N PHE A 91 -6.88 10.14 -4.98
CA PHE A 91 -7.47 11.21 -5.75
C PHE A 91 -7.23 11.00 -7.25
N ASP A 92 -8.26 11.15 -8.05
CA ASP A 92 -8.14 11.10 -9.51
C ASP A 92 -7.14 12.14 -10.00
N TYR A 93 -6.15 11.72 -10.77
CA TYR A 93 -5.02 12.56 -11.16
C TYR A 93 -5.40 13.72 -12.10
N LYS A 94 -6.59 13.68 -12.73
CA LYS A 94 -7.07 14.75 -13.62
C LYS A 94 -8.03 15.70 -12.94
N SER A 95 -9.03 15.15 -12.26
CA SER A 95 -10.08 15.95 -11.63
C SER A 95 -9.72 16.38 -10.22
N GLY A 96 -8.88 15.59 -9.51
CA GLY A 96 -8.60 15.78 -8.08
C GLY A 96 -9.73 15.30 -7.19
N ASP A 97 -10.74 14.61 -7.74
CA ASP A 97 -11.85 14.07 -6.96
C ASP A 97 -11.42 12.81 -6.21
N PRO A 98 -11.97 12.56 -5.00
CA PRO A 98 -11.71 11.32 -4.29
C PRO A 98 -12.16 10.09 -5.08
N ILE A 99 -11.33 9.04 -5.10
CA ILE A 99 -11.65 7.73 -5.69
C ILE A 99 -12.13 6.81 -4.58
N THR A 100 -13.27 6.15 -4.82
CA THR A 100 -13.71 5.00 -4.02
C THR A 100 -13.40 3.72 -4.78
N MET A 101 -12.66 2.80 -4.18
CA MET A 101 -12.36 1.51 -4.82
C MET A 101 -13.61 0.64 -4.92
N GLY A 102 -13.72 -0.09 -6.03
CA GLY A 102 -14.74 -1.11 -6.28
C GLY A 102 -14.12 -2.38 -6.84
N ASP A 103 -14.97 -3.36 -7.12
CA ASP A 103 -14.55 -4.68 -7.65
C ASP A 103 -14.46 -4.70 -9.19
N GLU A 104 -14.44 -3.55 -9.84
CA GLU A 104 -14.39 -3.43 -11.30
C GLU A 104 -12.97 -3.48 -11.88
N GLY A 105 -11.94 -3.32 -11.05
CA GLY A 105 -10.57 -3.32 -11.53
C GLY A 105 -9.55 -2.92 -10.48
N VAL A 106 -8.36 -2.58 -10.98
CA VAL A 106 -7.23 -2.11 -10.18
C VAL A 106 -7.08 -0.60 -10.29
N TYR A 107 -6.53 -0.01 -9.24
CA TYR A 107 -6.23 1.42 -9.16
C TYR A 107 -4.71 1.58 -9.20
N ILE A 108 -4.20 2.35 -10.18
CA ILE A 108 -2.77 2.51 -10.43
C ILE A 108 -2.34 3.97 -10.35
N ASP A 109 -1.09 4.21 -10.04
CA ASP A 109 -0.54 5.55 -10.04
C ASP A 109 -0.40 6.14 -11.47
N GLN A 110 -0.44 7.47 -11.57
CA GLN A 110 -0.33 8.18 -12.84
C GLN A 110 0.95 7.82 -13.62
N LYS A 111 2.10 7.73 -12.94
CA LYS A 111 3.37 7.42 -13.61
C LYS A 111 3.36 6.01 -14.20
N LEU A 112 2.79 5.04 -13.47
CA LEU A 112 2.64 3.68 -13.98
C LEU A 112 1.75 3.65 -15.22
N SER A 113 0.61 4.37 -15.20
CA SER A 113 -0.26 4.53 -16.36
C SER A 113 0.49 5.10 -17.58
N GLU A 114 1.29 6.15 -17.38
CA GLU A 114 2.11 6.77 -18.45
C GLU A 114 3.19 5.83 -19.00
N LEU A 115 3.90 5.11 -18.13
CA LEU A 115 4.94 4.15 -18.50
C LEU A 115 4.37 2.97 -19.30
N LEU A 116 3.25 2.42 -18.85
CA LEU A 116 2.59 1.30 -19.50
C LEU A 116 1.74 1.73 -20.70
N LYS A 117 1.45 3.04 -20.84
CA LYS A 117 0.55 3.63 -21.84
C LYS A 117 -0.86 3.03 -21.77
N VAL A 118 -1.37 2.86 -20.56
CA VAL A 118 -2.72 2.38 -20.29
C VAL A 118 -3.58 3.49 -19.71
N SER A 119 -4.87 3.40 -19.97
CA SER A 119 -5.92 4.29 -19.48
C SER A 119 -6.98 3.49 -18.73
N VAL A 120 -7.92 4.15 -18.07
CA VAL A 120 -9.07 3.51 -17.47
C VAL A 120 -9.83 2.69 -18.53
N GLY A 121 -10.09 1.42 -18.22
CA GLY A 121 -10.71 0.43 -19.11
C GLY A 121 -9.72 -0.43 -19.89
N ASP A 122 -8.44 -0.05 -19.96
CA ASP A 122 -7.40 -0.89 -20.57
C ASP A 122 -6.96 -2.01 -19.62
N THR A 123 -6.28 -3.01 -20.18
CA THR A 123 -5.74 -4.15 -19.43
C THR A 123 -4.22 -4.21 -19.54
N PHE A 124 -3.60 -4.75 -18.50
CA PHE A 124 -2.20 -5.13 -18.51
C PHE A 124 -1.98 -6.42 -17.71
N PHE A 125 -0.84 -7.06 -17.91
CA PHE A 125 -0.52 -8.32 -17.27
C PHE A 125 0.31 -8.13 -16.00
N LEU A 126 -0.14 -8.76 -14.90
CA LEU A 126 0.62 -8.93 -13.67
C LEU A 126 1.37 -10.26 -13.69
N ASP A 127 2.67 -10.24 -13.36
CA ASP A 127 3.52 -11.41 -13.23
C ASP A 127 4.26 -11.38 -11.89
N GLY A 128 3.75 -12.10 -10.91
CA GLY A 128 4.26 -12.17 -9.55
C GLY A 128 3.70 -13.40 -8.84
N ASP A 129 3.47 -13.28 -7.53
CA ASP A 129 2.84 -14.31 -6.71
C ASP A 129 1.45 -14.66 -7.25
N VAL A 130 0.77 -13.67 -7.80
CA VAL A 130 -0.43 -13.84 -8.61
C VAL A 130 -0.16 -13.42 -10.05
N ARG A 131 -0.83 -14.07 -10.99
CA ARG A 131 -0.63 -13.84 -12.42
C ARG A 131 -1.97 -13.71 -13.12
N GLY A 132 -2.08 -12.70 -13.97
CA GLY A 132 -3.28 -12.53 -14.78
C GLY A 132 -3.39 -11.16 -15.41
N ASP A 133 -4.34 -11.03 -16.33
CA ASP A 133 -4.72 -9.73 -16.90
C ASP A 133 -5.61 -8.99 -15.89
N VAL A 134 -5.28 -7.73 -15.64
CA VAL A 134 -6.06 -6.86 -14.78
C VAL A 134 -6.54 -5.63 -15.55
N THR A 135 -7.74 -5.16 -15.22
CA THR A 135 -8.36 -3.98 -15.84
C THR A 135 -8.12 -2.76 -14.96
N VAL A 136 -7.74 -1.65 -15.58
CA VAL A 136 -7.57 -0.36 -14.86
C VAL A 136 -8.95 0.23 -14.59
N ALA A 137 -9.34 0.34 -13.31
CA ALA A 137 -10.57 0.99 -12.87
C ALA A 137 -10.36 2.49 -12.55
N GLY A 138 -9.18 2.87 -12.07
CA GLY A 138 -8.87 4.26 -11.77
C GLY A 138 -7.37 4.54 -11.84
N ILE A 139 -7.05 5.83 -12.05
CA ILE A 139 -5.67 6.32 -12.06
C ILE A 139 -5.58 7.45 -11.05
N TYR A 140 -4.74 7.28 -10.04
CA TYR A 140 -4.63 8.23 -8.93
C TYR A 140 -3.31 8.99 -8.94
N GLU A 141 -3.32 10.13 -8.25
CA GLU A 141 -2.13 10.97 -8.05
C GLU A 141 -1.17 10.28 -7.05
N HIS A 142 0.09 10.07 -7.47
CA HIS A 142 1.12 9.50 -6.62
C HIS A 142 2.51 9.93 -7.10
N TYR A 143 3.46 10.12 -6.17
CA TYR A 143 4.73 10.77 -6.50
C TYR A 143 5.94 9.85 -6.42
N THR A 144 5.90 8.79 -5.60
CA THR A 144 7.05 7.92 -5.34
C THR A 144 6.66 6.44 -5.35
N GLY A 145 7.45 5.62 -6.06
CA GLY A 145 7.15 4.19 -6.22
C GLY A 145 6.02 3.94 -7.21
N HIS A 146 5.67 2.67 -7.38
CA HIS A 146 4.49 2.23 -8.13
C HIS A 146 3.68 1.32 -7.24
N PHE A 147 2.43 1.71 -6.99
CA PHE A 147 1.49 0.95 -6.18
C PHE A 147 0.24 0.63 -6.99
N ILE A 148 -0.25 -0.59 -6.82
CA ILE A 148 -1.49 -1.08 -7.41
C ILE A 148 -2.40 -1.48 -6.26
N TYR A 149 -3.52 -0.77 -6.13
CA TYR A 149 -4.53 -1.08 -5.14
C TYR A 149 -5.68 -1.85 -5.78
N MET A 150 -6.22 -2.80 -5.04
CA MET A 150 -7.44 -3.53 -5.44
C MET A 150 -8.17 -4.05 -4.21
N THR A 151 -9.45 -4.36 -4.39
CA THR A 151 -10.28 -4.96 -3.34
C THR A 151 -10.04 -6.47 -3.24
N PRO A 152 -10.29 -7.09 -2.09
CA PRO A 152 -10.28 -8.55 -1.96
C PRO A 152 -11.23 -9.22 -2.95
N GLY A 153 -12.42 -8.64 -3.18
CA GLY A 153 -13.38 -9.18 -4.12
C GLY A 153 -12.87 -9.26 -5.56
N TYR A 154 -12.19 -8.21 -6.03
CA TYR A 154 -11.53 -8.24 -7.34
C TYR A 154 -10.40 -9.26 -7.39
N TYR A 155 -9.56 -9.30 -6.35
CA TYR A 155 -8.42 -10.21 -6.25
C TYR A 155 -8.83 -11.67 -6.32
N GLU A 156 -9.83 -12.07 -5.54
CA GLU A 156 -10.37 -13.44 -5.54
C GLU A 156 -11.06 -13.82 -6.86
N ASN A 157 -11.92 -12.92 -7.37
CA ASN A 157 -12.75 -13.25 -8.54
C ASN A 157 -11.98 -13.23 -9.86
N VAL A 158 -10.97 -12.36 -10.01
CA VAL A 158 -10.24 -12.15 -11.27
C VAL A 158 -8.90 -12.87 -11.27
N LEU A 159 -8.16 -12.80 -10.18
CA LEU A 159 -6.83 -13.40 -10.07
C LEU A 159 -6.87 -14.80 -9.43
N HIS A 160 -8.05 -15.23 -8.95
CA HIS A 160 -8.27 -16.55 -8.33
C HIS A 160 -7.28 -16.86 -7.20
N ALA A 161 -6.91 -15.83 -6.46
CA ALA A 161 -5.95 -15.88 -5.37
C ALA A 161 -6.64 -15.64 -4.03
N ASP A 162 -6.13 -16.29 -3.00
CA ASP A 162 -6.56 -16.05 -1.63
C ASP A 162 -5.94 -14.71 -1.15
N GLY A 163 -6.80 -13.77 -0.83
CA GLY A 163 -6.43 -12.44 -0.36
C GLY A 163 -6.18 -12.39 1.16
N GLU A 164 -5.75 -13.48 1.78
CA GLU A 164 -5.43 -13.47 3.21
C GLU A 164 -4.37 -12.41 3.53
N PRO A 165 -4.61 -11.54 4.52
CA PRO A 165 -3.66 -10.50 4.90
C PRO A 165 -2.35 -11.10 5.37
N ASN A 166 -1.24 -10.57 4.88
CA ASN A 166 0.11 -10.88 5.31
C ASN A 166 0.83 -9.67 5.92
N ALA A 167 0.14 -8.55 6.01
CA ALA A 167 0.63 -7.32 6.61
C ALA A 167 -0.49 -6.52 7.28
N TYR A 168 -0.10 -5.63 8.19
CA TYR A 168 -0.97 -4.62 8.79
C TYR A 168 -0.35 -3.25 8.62
N LEU A 169 -1.12 -2.29 8.11
CA LEU A 169 -0.77 -0.88 8.06
C LEU A 169 -1.27 -0.22 9.34
N LEU A 170 -0.39 0.49 10.05
CA LEU A 170 -0.63 0.95 11.42
C LEU A 170 -0.65 2.47 11.50
N ASN A 171 -1.61 3.02 12.24
CA ASN A 171 -1.60 4.40 12.69
C ASN A 171 -1.38 4.46 14.20
N PHE A 172 -0.44 5.30 14.62
CA PHE A 172 -0.12 5.51 16.02
C PHE A 172 -0.64 6.84 16.55
N THR A 173 -0.83 6.93 17.86
CA THR A 173 -1.16 8.21 18.53
C THR A 173 -0.04 9.23 18.44
N SER A 174 1.20 8.79 18.22
CA SER A 174 2.38 9.61 17.97
C SER A 174 3.34 8.84 17.06
N ASP A 175 3.89 9.54 16.06
CA ASP A 175 4.89 9.02 15.13
C ASP A 175 6.33 9.24 15.63
N ASP A 176 6.51 9.57 16.91
CA ASP A 176 7.85 9.68 17.49
C ASP A 176 8.55 8.31 17.51
N ILE A 177 9.87 8.38 17.37
CA ILE A 177 10.70 7.18 17.22
C ILE A 177 10.63 6.25 18.44
N ASP A 178 10.48 6.80 19.64
CA ASP A 178 10.46 6.02 20.88
C ASP A 178 9.15 5.23 20.99
N THR A 179 8.02 5.85 20.65
CA THR A 179 6.71 5.19 20.58
C THR A 179 6.71 4.06 19.55
N CYS A 180 7.19 4.33 18.33
CA CYS A 180 7.29 3.32 17.28
C CYS A 180 8.18 2.14 17.70
N ASN A 181 9.38 2.41 18.20
CA ASN A 181 10.32 1.37 18.62
C ASN A 181 9.77 0.51 19.74
N ALA A 182 9.10 1.10 20.74
CA ALA A 182 8.53 0.37 21.85
C ALA A 182 7.38 -0.58 21.43
N ILE A 183 6.67 -0.26 20.35
CA ILE A 183 5.67 -1.15 19.75
C ILE A 183 6.37 -2.24 18.92
N PHE A 184 7.36 -1.86 18.11
CA PHE A 184 8.10 -2.77 17.25
C PHE A 184 8.85 -3.86 18.04
N GLU A 185 9.50 -3.51 19.15
CA GLU A 185 10.15 -4.48 20.02
C GLU A 185 9.17 -5.58 20.44
N LYS A 186 7.97 -5.21 20.87
CA LYS A 186 6.95 -6.19 21.27
C LYS A 186 6.44 -7.03 20.11
N LEU A 187 6.22 -6.42 18.95
CA LEU A 187 5.77 -7.13 17.76
C LEU A 187 6.82 -8.12 17.25
N LEU A 188 8.10 -7.72 17.21
CA LEU A 188 9.19 -8.59 16.77
C LEU A 188 9.48 -9.74 17.72
N ASP A 189 9.08 -9.63 18.99
CA ASP A 189 9.14 -10.73 19.96
C ASP A 189 7.99 -11.75 19.78
N MET A 190 6.97 -11.41 18.97
CA MET A 190 5.83 -12.30 18.74
C MET A 190 6.14 -13.31 17.63
N SER A 191 5.73 -14.56 17.84
CA SER A 191 5.72 -15.56 16.76
C SER A 191 4.82 -15.09 15.61
N GLY A 192 5.21 -15.38 14.38
CA GLY A 192 4.45 -15.03 13.21
C GLY A 192 4.71 -13.61 12.65
N VAL A 193 5.48 -12.75 13.34
CA VAL A 193 5.93 -11.46 12.81
C VAL A 193 7.31 -11.62 12.16
N ALA A 194 7.42 -11.22 10.91
CA ALA A 194 8.68 -11.25 10.16
C ALA A 194 9.44 -9.93 10.25
N THR A 195 8.76 -8.81 9.99
CA THR A 195 9.39 -7.48 9.97
C THR A 195 8.42 -6.39 10.44
N THR A 196 9.00 -5.28 10.89
CA THR A 196 8.30 -4.02 11.13
C THR A 196 9.08 -2.90 10.45
N SER A 197 8.38 -1.93 9.87
CA SER A 197 9.00 -0.77 9.25
C SER A 197 8.18 0.49 9.48
N ARG A 198 8.85 1.64 9.67
CA ARG A 198 8.17 2.93 9.67
C ARG A 198 8.05 3.43 8.24
N MET A 199 6.92 4.09 7.92
CA MET A 199 6.73 4.68 6.60
C MET A 199 7.82 5.71 6.26
N ARG A 200 8.28 6.48 7.24
CA ARG A 200 9.33 7.50 7.04
C ARG A 200 10.73 6.95 6.83
N ASP A 201 11.02 5.71 7.23
CA ASP A 201 12.35 5.09 7.08
C ASP A 201 12.53 4.38 5.73
N THR A 202 11.47 4.14 5.00
CA THR A 202 11.50 3.54 3.65
C THR A 202 11.94 4.53 2.56
N GLN A 203 12.42 5.72 2.93
CA GLN A 203 12.70 6.85 2.04
C GLN A 203 14.19 7.16 1.84
N ASP A 204 15.08 6.46 2.54
CA ASP A 204 16.53 6.53 2.38
C ASP A 204 17.02 5.38 1.50
#